data_f6fdd1c38b6cd3cea0fef20e282a452d
#
_entry.id   f6fdd1c38b6cd3cea0fef20e282a452d
#
_cell.length_a   1.000
_cell.length_b   1.000
_cell.length_c   1.000
_cell.angle_alpha   90.00
_cell.angle_beta   90.00
_cell.angle_gamma   90.00
#
_symmetry.space_group_name_H-M   'P 1'
#
loop_
_entity.id
_entity.type
_entity.pdbx_description
1 polymer ?
#
loop_
_entity_poly.entity_id
_entity_poly.type
_entity_poly.pdbx_seq_one_letter_code
_entity_poly.pdbx_strand_id
1 'polypeptide(L)'
;DNGKINSFREKNDDDGSLINGGYMVLNPGVFDYIEGDSTVFEQAPLRNLAKDGELMAYRHEGFWKCMDTQREKQQLEAMWQSGNAPWKIWE
;
A
#
# COMPACT_ATOMS: atom_id res chain seq x y z
N ASP A 1 -16.54 -2.69 6.93
CA ASP A 1 -15.96 -3.22 7.17
C ASP A 1 -15.58 -4.65 7.02
N ASN A 2 -15.86 -5.33 5.95
CA ASN A 2 -15.36 -6.63 5.61
C ASN A 2 -14.14 -6.52 4.69
N GLY A 3 -13.45 -5.40 4.71
CA GLY A 3 -12.27 -5.18 3.90
C GLY A 3 -12.53 -4.64 2.52
N LYS A 4 -13.79 -4.48 2.16
CA LYS A 4 -14.12 -3.97 0.82
C LYS A 4 -13.92 -2.47 0.75
N ILE A 5 -13.27 -2.01 -0.30
CA ILE A 5 -13.00 -0.60 -0.50
C ILE A 5 -14.00 -0.02 -1.47
N ASN A 6 -14.71 1.02 -1.02
CA ASN A 6 -15.75 1.65 -1.84
C ASN A 6 -15.22 2.77 -2.72
N SER A 7 -14.11 3.37 -2.34
CA SER A 7 -13.49 4.41 -3.14
C SER A 7 -11.99 4.39 -2.87
N PHE A 8 -11.23 4.89 -3.82
CA PHE A 8 -9.79 4.95 -3.70
C PHE A 8 -9.30 6.33 -4.12
N ARG A 9 -8.50 6.94 -3.23
CA ARG A 9 -7.85 8.21 -3.52
C ARG A 9 -6.43 8.14 -3.01
N GLU A 10 -5.50 8.59 -3.84
CA GLU A 10 -4.12 8.61 -3.43
C GLU A 10 -3.84 9.86 -2.62
N LYS A 11 -3.18 9.69 -1.49
CA LYS A 11 -2.63 10.80 -0.71
C LYS A 11 -3.68 11.85 -0.34
N ASN A 12 -4.76 11.42 0.23
CA ASN A 12 -5.73 12.35 0.77
C ASN A 12 -5.52 12.47 2.27
N ASP A 13 -5.13 13.64 2.73
CA ASP A 13 -4.79 13.85 4.13
C ASP A 13 -5.99 13.68 5.05
N ASP A 14 -7.19 13.81 4.53
CA ASP A 14 -8.39 13.69 5.33
C ASP A 14 -8.85 12.26 5.49
N ASP A 15 -8.18 11.31 4.87
CA ASP A 15 -8.61 9.92 4.93
C ASP A 15 -8.25 9.23 6.23
N GLY A 16 -7.67 9.96 7.17
CA GLY A 16 -7.42 9.44 8.48
C GLY A 16 -6.15 8.64 8.57
N SER A 17 -6.20 7.51 9.25
CA SER A 17 -5.00 6.84 9.71
C SER A 17 -4.49 5.74 8.80
N LEU A 18 -5.19 5.41 7.74
CA LEU A 18 -4.77 4.31 6.87
C LEU A 18 -4.19 4.83 5.58
N ILE A 19 -3.10 4.22 5.14
CA ILE A 19 -2.46 4.59 3.88
C ILE A 19 -2.19 3.32 3.07
N ASN A 20 -1.93 3.52 1.79
CA ASN A 20 -1.60 2.44 0.89
C ASN A 20 -0.16 2.00 1.13
N GLY A 21 0.03 0.77 1.58
CA GLY A 21 1.36 0.22 1.85
C GLY A 21 2.11 -0.25 0.63
N GLY A 22 1.45 -0.31 -0.52
CA GLY A 22 2.11 -0.62 -1.78
C GLY A 22 2.02 -2.07 -2.24
N TYR A 23 1.87 -3.02 -1.34
CA TYR A 23 1.81 -4.42 -1.73
C TYR A 23 0.41 -4.81 -2.14
N MET A 24 0.30 -5.59 -3.21
CA MET A 24 -1.00 -5.98 -3.74
C MET A 24 -0.96 -7.40 -4.27
N VAL A 25 -2.07 -8.12 -4.09
CA VAL A 25 -2.28 -9.41 -4.72
C VAL A 25 -3.40 -9.20 -5.75
N LEU A 26 -3.11 -9.53 -7.00
CA LEU A 26 -4.00 -9.16 -8.09
C LEU A 26 -4.49 -10.38 -8.85
N ASN A 27 -5.76 -10.34 -9.22
CA ASN A 27 -6.35 -11.31 -10.12
C ASN A 27 -6.09 -10.85 -11.56
N PRO A 28 -5.88 -11.77 -12.52
CA PRO A 28 -5.60 -11.36 -13.90
C PRO A 28 -6.66 -10.42 -14.50
N GLY A 29 -7.88 -10.45 -14.00
CA GLY A 29 -8.90 -9.51 -14.47
C GLY A 29 -8.54 -8.05 -14.30
N VAL A 30 -7.51 -7.76 -13.47
CA VAL A 30 -7.06 -6.39 -13.28
C VAL A 30 -6.60 -5.76 -14.59
N PHE A 31 -6.13 -6.58 -15.54
CA PHE A 31 -5.66 -6.03 -16.81
C PHE A 31 -6.76 -5.33 -17.59
N ASP A 32 -8.00 -5.66 -17.32
CA ASP A 32 -9.11 -4.98 -17.98
C ASP A 32 -9.25 -3.52 -17.54
N TYR A 33 -8.60 -3.15 -16.45
CA TYR A 33 -8.64 -1.80 -15.91
C TYR A 33 -7.45 -0.96 -16.34
N ILE A 34 -6.49 -1.55 -17.05
CA ILE A 34 -5.28 -0.87 -17.48
C ILE A 34 -5.39 -0.62 -18.98
N GLU A 35 -5.35 0.66 -19.36
CA GLU A 35 -5.57 1.03 -20.75
C GLU A 35 -4.31 0.98 -21.60
N GLY A 36 -3.14 1.10 -20.99
CA GLY A 36 -1.90 1.10 -21.74
C GLY A 36 -0.71 1.37 -20.86
N ASP A 37 0.44 1.51 -21.49
CA ASP A 37 1.69 1.63 -20.77
C ASP A 37 1.78 2.93 -19.96
N SER A 38 1.03 3.95 -20.35
CA SER A 38 1.08 5.23 -19.64
C SER A 38 0.09 5.29 -18.48
N THR A 39 -0.65 4.22 -18.22
CA THR A 39 -1.63 4.19 -17.15
C THR A 39 -0.93 4.20 -15.80
N VAL A 40 -1.34 5.11 -14.92
CA VAL A 40 -0.85 5.13 -13.54
C VAL A 40 -1.77 4.23 -12.72
N PHE A 41 -1.23 3.11 -12.25
CA PHE A 41 -2.06 2.08 -11.63
C PHE A 41 -2.83 2.59 -10.42
N GLU A 42 -2.22 3.45 -9.63
CA GLU A 42 -2.84 3.94 -8.40
C GLU A 42 -3.80 5.10 -8.64
N GLN A 43 -4.20 5.33 -9.89
CA GLN A 43 -5.21 6.30 -10.22
C GLN A 43 -6.44 5.62 -10.77
N ALA A 44 -6.67 5.70 -12.08
CA ALA A 44 -7.91 5.19 -12.65
C ALA A 44 -8.15 3.70 -12.39
N PRO A 45 -7.17 2.81 -12.55
CA PRO A 45 -7.44 1.40 -12.32
C PRO A 45 -7.94 1.11 -10.91
N LEU A 46 -7.29 1.63 -9.89
CA LEU A 46 -7.74 1.36 -8.53
C LEU A 46 -9.04 2.05 -8.20
N ARG A 47 -9.25 3.27 -8.72
CA ARG A 47 -10.53 3.94 -8.52
C ARG A 47 -11.68 3.14 -9.13
N ASN A 48 -11.48 2.62 -10.33
CA ASN A 48 -12.54 1.87 -11.00
C ASN A 48 -12.77 0.52 -10.37
N LEU A 49 -11.70 -0.13 -9.87
CA LEU A 49 -11.86 -1.37 -9.12
C LEU A 49 -12.69 -1.15 -7.86
N ALA A 50 -12.44 -0.06 -7.16
CA ALA A 50 -13.20 0.24 -5.96
C ALA A 50 -14.65 0.52 -6.29
N LYS A 51 -14.88 1.27 -7.37
CA LYS A 51 -16.23 1.59 -7.81
C LYS A 51 -17.01 0.35 -8.17
N ASP A 52 -16.34 -0.64 -8.78
CA ASP A 52 -16.98 -1.89 -9.18
C ASP A 52 -17.08 -2.88 -8.02
N GLY A 53 -16.61 -2.52 -6.82
CA GLY A 53 -16.69 -3.40 -5.68
C GLY A 53 -15.68 -4.52 -5.70
N GLU A 54 -14.59 -4.37 -6.47
CA GLU A 54 -13.59 -5.43 -6.63
C GLU A 54 -12.31 -5.15 -5.87
N LEU A 55 -12.27 -4.10 -5.04
CA LEU A 55 -11.06 -3.75 -4.30
C LEU A 55 -11.24 -4.06 -2.82
N MET A 56 -10.30 -4.82 -2.27
CA MET A 56 -10.30 -5.20 -0.87
C MET A 56 -9.02 -4.71 -0.23
N ALA A 57 -9.05 -4.53 1.08
CA ALA A 57 -7.89 -4.10 1.82
C ALA A 57 -7.60 -5.07 2.95
N TYR A 58 -6.32 -5.36 3.15
CA TYR A 58 -5.86 -6.03 4.35
C TYR A 58 -5.26 -4.97 5.26
N ARG A 59 -5.82 -4.85 6.45
CA ARG A 59 -5.32 -3.86 7.40
C ARG A 59 -4.12 -4.43 8.15
N HIS A 60 -2.96 -3.86 7.86
CA HIS A 60 -1.75 -4.24 8.57
C HIS A 60 -1.64 -3.35 9.81
N GLU A 61 -1.65 -3.95 10.98
CA GLU A 61 -1.61 -3.20 12.21
C GLU A 61 -0.28 -3.31 12.93
N GLY A 62 0.66 -4.04 12.38
CA GLY A 62 1.99 -4.14 12.95
C GLY A 62 2.91 -3.05 12.47
N PHE A 63 4.19 -3.26 12.69
CA PHE A 63 5.19 -2.28 12.27
C PHE A 63 5.20 -2.12 10.75
N TRP A 64 5.24 -0.88 10.32
CA TRP A 64 5.37 -0.54 8.90
C TRP A 64 6.15 0.75 8.77
N LYS A 65 7.10 0.79 7.85
CA LYS A 65 7.87 2.00 7.60
C LYS A 65 8.39 1.96 6.18
N CYS A 66 8.14 3.03 5.43
CA CYS A 66 8.64 3.15 4.07
C CYS A 66 10.10 3.58 4.07
N MET A 67 10.75 3.39 2.93
CA MET A 67 12.13 3.84 2.75
C MET A 67 12.19 4.59 1.42
N ASP A 68 11.63 5.79 1.42
CA ASP A 68 11.59 6.60 0.21
C ASP A 68 12.61 7.72 0.23
N THR A 69 13.23 7.98 1.38
CA THR A 69 14.22 9.05 1.52
C THR A 69 15.47 8.51 2.17
N GLN A 70 16.56 9.26 2.03
CA GLN A 70 17.83 8.91 2.68
C GLN A 70 17.64 8.87 4.20
N ARG A 71 16.86 9.78 4.73
CA ARG A 71 16.61 9.82 6.15
C ARG A 71 15.91 8.55 6.63
N GLU A 72 14.94 8.08 5.87
CA GLU A 72 14.24 6.85 6.25
C GLU A 72 15.15 5.64 6.16
N LYS A 73 16.04 5.60 5.17
CA LYS A 73 17.03 4.55 5.08
C LYS A 73 17.91 4.53 6.32
N GLN A 74 18.37 5.71 6.75
CA GLN A 74 19.22 5.80 7.92
C GLN A 74 18.48 5.39 9.19
N GLN A 75 17.21 5.72 9.29
CA GLN A 75 16.41 5.31 10.44
C GLN A 75 16.26 3.79 10.50
N LEU A 76 16.01 3.15 9.37
CA LEU A 76 15.90 1.70 9.33
C LEU A 76 17.26 1.04 9.65
N GLU A 77 18.34 1.60 9.13
CA GLU A 77 19.65 1.09 9.41
C GLU A 77 19.97 1.17 10.90
N ALA A 78 19.59 2.26 11.52
CA ALA A 78 19.81 2.43 12.96
C ALA A 78 19.03 1.40 13.76
N MET A 79 17.82 1.10 13.35
CA MET A 79 17.04 0.05 14.02
C MET A 79 17.71 -1.29 13.92
N TRP A 80 18.25 -1.61 12.73
CA TRP A 80 18.95 -2.87 12.54
C TRP A 80 20.20 -2.96 13.39
N GLN A 81 20.99 -1.89 13.41
CA GLN A 81 22.25 -1.88 14.15
C GLN A 81 22.02 -1.96 15.64
N SER A 82 20.94 -1.39 16.14
CA SER A 82 20.67 -1.39 17.57
C SER A 82 20.04 -2.69 18.06
N GLY A 83 19.69 -3.60 17.14
CA GLY A 83 19.03 -4.84 17.51
C GLY A 83 17.53 -4.72 17.68
N ASN A 84 16.97 -3.55 17.39
CA ASN A 84 15.54 -3.30 17.51
C ASN A 84 14.90 -3.20 16.15
N ALA A 85 14.94 -4.29 15.37
CA ALA A 85 14.36 -4.33 14.03
C ALA A 85 13.04 -5.10 14.08
N PRO A 86 11.91 -4.40 14.18
CA PRO A 86 10.61 -5.09 14.36
C PRO A 86 10.25 -6.02 13.21
N TRP A 87 10.83 -5.80 12.03
CA TRP A 87 10.54 -6.67 10.89
C TRP A 87 11.30 -8.00 10.95
N LYS A 88 12.31 -8.10 11.80
CA LYS A 88 13.11 -9.31 11.87
C LYS A 88 12.44 -10.31 12.80
N ILE A 89 11.79 -11.31 12.22
CA ILE A 89 11.09 -12.33 13.01
C ILE A 89 11.81 -13.67 12.99
N TRP A 90 12.95 -13.74 12.30
CA TRP A 90 13.80 -14.94 12.29
C TRP A 90 14.99 -14.76 13.22
N GLU A 91 15.68 -15.86 13.48
CA GLU A 91 16.83 -15.81 14.36
C GLU A 91 18.17 -15.82 13.64
#